data_1b5916c480bb85841ad0932d4ba829c5
#
_entry.id   1b5916c480bb85841ad0932d4ba829c5
#
_cell.length_a   1.000
_cell.length_b   1.000
_cell.length_c   1.000
_cell.angle_alpha   90.00
_cell.angle_beta   90.00
_cell.angle_gamma   90.00
#
_symmetry.space_group_name_H-M   'P 1'
#
loop_
_entity.id
_entity.type
_entity.pdbx_description
1 polymer ?
#
loop_
_entity_poly.entity_id
_entity_poly.type
_entity_poly.pdbx_seq_one_letter_code
_entity_poly.pdbx_strand_id
1 'polypeptide(L)'
;MLNDKEMHDLAQMELDENKEKLPKIEEELKLLLVPKDPNDDKNVIMEIRGGAGGEESSLFAADLFRMYSMYAERKRWKFEVLNMNETELGGIKEATIMITGKGAYSRLKFESGVHRVQRVPDTESSGRIHTSTATVAVLPEVDDVEVEINPADLKVDTFRSSGAGGQHINKTESAIRITHIPTGVVVECQTERSQIQNRETAMKMLRSKLYEAELEKQNSELASARKSQVGSGDRSEKIRTYNFPQGRITDHRIGLSMFQVDEFLNGGLDEMIDALNAADRAAKLSEED
;
A
#
# COMPACT_ATOMS: atom_id res chain seq x y z
N MET A 1 9.74 -45.84 -37.32
CA MET A 1 9.33 -44.51 -37.79
C MET A 1 10.43 -43.73 -38.53
N LEU A 2 11.75 -43.97 -38.29
CA LEU A 2 12.85 -43.25 -38.95
C LEU A 2 13.23 -43.74 -40.37
N ASN A 3 12.60 -44.80 -40.89
CA ASN A 3 12.96 -45.37 -42.16
C ASN A 3 12.02 -45.00 -43.34
N ASP A 4 10.97 -44.20 -43.04
CA ASP A 4 10.06 -43.69 -44.06
C ASP A 4 10.27 -42.18 -44.19
N LYS A 5 10.63 -41.71 -45.35
CA LYS A 5 11.05 -40.32 -45.58
C LYS A 5 9.94 -39.32 -45.24
N GLU A 6 8.69 -39.64 -45.53
CA GLU A 6 7.53 -38.80 -45.19
C GLU A 6 7.30 -38.74 -43.66
N MET A 7 7.48 -39.85 -42.97
CA MET A 7 7.36 -39.91 -41.49
C MET A 7 8.56 -39.21 -40.80
N HIS A 8 9.74 -39.24 -41.42
CA HIS A 8 10.89 -38.51 -40.91
C HIS A 8 10.69 -37.00 -41.03
N ASP A 9 10.19 -36.52 -42.17
CA ASP A 9 9.94 -35.11 -42.42
C ASP A 9 8.85 -34.57 -41.46
N LEU A 10 7.76 -35.34 -41.25
CA LEU A 10 6.73 -35.01 -40.24
C LEU A 10 7.28 -34.97 -38.82
N ALA A 11 8.08 -35.96 -38.42
CA ALA A 11 8.69 -36.00 -37.11
C ALA A 11 9.67 -34.84 -36.89
N GLN A 12 10.38 -34.44 -37.95
CA GLN A 12 11.28 -33.29 -37.89
C GLN A 12 10.51 -31.96 -37.71
N MET A 13 9.39 -31.78 -38.44
CA MET A 13 8.51 -30.62 -38.29
C MET A 13 7.92 -30.51 -36.87
N GLU A 14 7.41 -31.62 -36.32
CA GLU A 14 6.90 -31.66 -34.96
C GLU A 14 7.99 -31.36 -33.92
N LEU A 15 9.21 -31.85 -34.15
CA LEU A 15 10.35 -31.62 -33.26
C LEU A 15 10.76 -30.14 -33.26
N ASP A 16 10.78 -29.52 -34.43
CA ASP A 16 11.13 -28.10 -34.56
C ASP A 16 10.02 -27.20 -33.94
N GLU A 17 8.73 -27.54 -34.18
CA GLU A 17 7.60 -26.86 -33.56
C GLU A 17 7.62 -26.95 -31.99
N ASN A 18 7.92 -28.16 -31.49
CA ASN A 18 8.01 -28.39 -30.07
C ASN A 18 9.23 -27.67 -29.43
N LYS A 19 10.36 -27.60 -30.15
CA LYS A 19 11.53 -26.83 -29.71
C LYS A 19 11.25 -25.33 -29.58
N GLU A 20 10.36 -24.78 -30.42
CA GLU A 20 9.93 -23.39 -30.32
C GLU A 20 8.89 -23.17 -29.23
N LYS A 21 8.03 -24.16 -28.96
CA LYS A 21 6.99 -24.05 -27.91
C LYS A 21 7.54 -24.26 -26.49
N LEU A 22 8.51 -25.16 -26.35
CA LEU A 22 9.04 -25.53 -25.03
C LEU A 22 9.55 -24.34 -24.24
N PRO A 23 10.43 -23.46 -24.76
CA PRO A 23 10.94 -22.32 -24.00
C PRO A 23 9.83 -21.32 -23.63
N LYS A 24 8.81 -21.16 -24.47
CA LYS A 24 7.66 -20.30 -24.18
C LYS A 24 6.83 -20.84 -23.01
N ILE A 25 6.58 -22.16 -23.03
CA ILE A 25 5.84 -22.82 -21.94
C ILE A 25 6.66 -22.81 -20.63
N GLU A 26 7.96 -23.01 -20.70
CA GLU A 26 8.84 -22.92 -19.54
C GLU A 26 8.84 -21.51 -18.94
N GLU A 27 8.85 -20.47 -19.77
CA GLU A 27 8.76 -19.09 -19.34
C GLU A 27 7.39 -18.77 -18.73
N GLU A 28 6.29 -19.24 -19.35
CA GLU A 28 4.95 -19.12 -18.80
C GLU A 28 4.81 -19.85 -17.46
N LEU A 29 5.37 -21.05 -17.33
CA LEU A 29 5.37 -21.80 -16.07
C LEU A 29 6.16 -21.08 -14.97
N LYS A 30 7.35 -20.55 -15.29
CA LYS A 30 8.12 -19.74 -14.36
C LYS A 30 7.33 -18.53 -13.88
N LEU A 31 6.64 -17.82 -14.79
CA LEU A 31 5.79 -16.68 -14.45
C LEU A 31 4.60 -17.05 -13.53
N LEU A 32 4.05 -18.26 -13.69
CA LEU A 32 2.96 -18.75 -12.83
C LEU A 32 3.43 -19.18 -11.44
N LEU A 33 4.70 -19.56 -11.30
CA LEU A 33 5.30 -19.97 -10.03
C LEU A 33 5.70 -18.78 -9.16
N VAL A 34 5.84 -17.56 -9.72
CA VAL A 34 6.14 -16.36 -8.94
C VAL A 34 5.04 -16.17 -7.87
N PRO A 35 5.39 -16.13 -6.59
CA PRO A 35 4.41 -15.96 -5.53
C PRO A 35 3.68 -14.63 -5.70
N LYS A 36 2.37 -14.67 -5.66
CA LYS A 36 1.54 -13.46 -5.68
C LYS A 36 1.70 -12.71 -4.38
N ASP A 37 1.80 -11.39 -4.45
CA ASP A 37 1.75 -10.54 -3.28
C ASP A 37 0.36 -10.73 -2.59
N PRO A 38 0.30 -11.06 -1.30
CA PRO A 38 -0.96 -11.25 -0.58
C PRO A 38 -1.85 -10.01 -0.59
N ASN A 39 -1.27 -8.84 -0.86
CA ASN A 39 -2.01 -7.58 -0.96
C ASN A 39 -2.57 -7.30 -2.35
N ASP A 40 -2.21 -8.07 -3.39
CA ASP A 40 -2.59 -7.79 -4.78
C ASP A 40 -4.11 -7.70 -5.00
N ASP A 41 -4.90 -8.45 -4.24
CA ASP A 41 -6.37 -8.44 -4.31
C ASP A 41 -7.04 -7.39 -3.41
N LYS A 42 -6.26 -6.67 -2.58
CA LYS A 42 -6.79 -5.65 -1.67
C LYS A 42 -7.19 -4.36 -2.39
N ASN A 43 -8.04 -3.60 -1.74
CA ASN A 43 -8.34 -2.24 -2.13
C ASN A 43 -7.15 -1.32 -1.82
N VAL A 44 -7.18 -0.11 -2.35
CA VAL A 44 -6.09 0.85 -2.25
C VAL A 44 -6.50 2.09 -1.47
N ILE A 45 -5.68 2.49 -0.52
CA ILE A 45 -5.66 3.84 0.03
C ILE A 45 -4.52 4.59 -0.65
N MET A 46 -4.86 5.61 -1.44
CA MET A 46 -3.89 6.43 -2.15
C MET A 46 -3.84 7.82 -1.54
N GLU A 47 -2.64 8.29 -1.22
CA GLU A 47 -2.41 9.64 -0.73
C GLU A 47 -1.59 10.42 -1.76
N ILE A 48 -2.08 11.58 -2.15
CA ILE A 48 -1.43 12.48 -3.11
C ILE A 48 -1.13 13.78 -2.38
N ARG A 49 0.12 14.26 -2.47
CA ARG A 49 0.54 15.52 -1.84
C ARG A 49 1.38 16.35 -2.78
N GLY A 50 1.18 17.65 -2.78
CA GLY A 50 2.11 18.60 -3.40
C GLY A 50 3.48 18.50 -2.72
N GLY A 51 4.56 18.43 -3.52
CA GLY A 51 5.94 18.37 -3.06
C GLY A 51 6.69 19.68 -3.28
N ALA A 52 7.90 19.61 -3.82
CA ALA A 52 8.70 20.79 -4.12
C ALA A 52 8.15 21.53 -5.36
N GLY A 53 7.86 22.82 -5.22
CA GLY A 53 7.40 23.66 -6.36
C GLY A 53 6.32 24.69 -5.99
N GLY A 54 5.96 24.79 -4.71
CA GLY A 54 4.95 25.75 -4.25
C GLY A 54 3.57 25.48 -4.87
N GLU A 55 2.90 26.50 -5.34
CA GLU A 55 1.54 26.42 -5.92
C GLU A 55 1.47 25.43 -7.10
N GLU A 56 2.49 25.42 -7.96
CA GLU A 56 2.55 24.52 -9.12
C GLU A 56 2.57 23.04 -8.69
N SER A 57 3.19 22.72 -7.55
CA SER A 57 3.17 21.34 -7.03
C SER A 57 1.77 20.89 -6.64
N SER A 58 0.95 21.81 -6.12
CA SER A 58 -0.45 21.55 -5.77
C SER A 58 -1.34 21.41 -7.01
N LEU A 59 -1.09 22.21 -8.06
CA LEU A 59 -1.78 22.08 -9.35
C LEU A 59 -1.43 20.73 -10.01
N PHE A 60 -0.17 20.34 -9.96
CA PHE A 60 0.24 19.03 -10.48
C PHE A 60 -0.33 17.86 -9.66
N ALA A 61 -0.46 18.00 -8.35
CA ALA A 61 -1.16 17.02 -7.52
C ALA A 61 -2.64 16.87 -7.92
N ALA A 62 -3.30 17.97 -8.32
CA ALA A 62 -4.66 17.91 -8.87
C ALA A 62 -4.73 17.19 -10.23
N ASP A 63 -3.73 17.37 -11.09
CA ASP A 63 -3.63 16.60 -12.34
C ASP A 63 -3.48 15.10 -12.09
N LEU A 64 -2.64 14.70 -11.12
CA LEU A 64 -2.48 13.31 -10.74
C LEU A 64 -3.78 12.74 -10.13
N PHE A 65 -4.43 13.48 -9.27
CA PHE A 65 -5.73 13.10 -8.71
C PHE A 65 -6.76 12.82 -9.82
N ARG A 66 -6.88 13.74 -10.78
CA ARG A 66 -7.75 13.57 -11.95
C ARG A 66 -7.35 12.32 -12.75
N MET A 67 -6.07 12.14 -13.02
CA MET A 67 -5.54 10.99 -13.76
C MET A 67 -5.96 9.66 -13.13
N TYR A 68 -5.80 9.51 -11.81
CA TYR A 68 -6.19 8.29 -11.11
C TYR A 68 -7.71 8.11 -11.01
N SER A 69 -8.48 9.22 -10.88
CA SER A 69 -9.94 9.17 -10.94
C SER A 69 -10.43 8.61 -12.28
N MET A 70 -9.90 9.12 -13.39
CA MET A 70 -10.24 8.65 -14.73
C MET A 70 -9.77 7.22 -14.99
N TYR A 71 -8.62 6.83 -14.44
CA TYR A 71 -8.15 5.45 -14.52
C TYR A 71 -9.08 4.49 -13.77
N ALA A 72 -9.48 4.83 -12.55
CA ALA A 72 -10.42 4.05 -11.77
C ALA A 72 -11.77 3.91 -12.50
N GLU A 73 -12.28 4.97 -13.12
CA GLU A 73 -13.50 4.94 -13.93
C GLU A 73 -13.36 3.98 -15.14
N ARG A 74 -12.25 4.06 -15.89
CA ARG A 74 -11.95 3.13 -17.00
C ARG A 74 -11.94 1.67 -16.56
N LYS A 75 -11.42 1.39 -15.34
CA LYS A 75 -11.38 0.05 -14.74
C LYS A 75 -12.69 -0.34 -14.06
N ARG A 76 -13.69 0.56 -13.99
CA ARG A 76 -14.95 0.37 -13.29
C ARG A 76 -14.75 0.10 -11.79
N TRP A 77 -13.73 0.72 -11.21
CA TRP A 77 -13.48 0.70 -9.78
C TRP A 77 -14.23 1.83 -9.10
N LYS A 78 -14.63 1.62 -7.86
CA LYS A 78 -15.22 2.67 -7.03
C LYS A 78 -14.09 3.61 -6.57
N PHE A 79 -14.31 4.90 -6.70
CA PHE A 79 -13.38 5.95 -6.31
C PHE A 79 -14.07 6.85 -5.27
N GLU A 80 -13.53 6.89 -4.06
CA GLU A 80 -14.06 7.66 -2.95
C GLU A 80 -13.00 8.58 -2.38
N VAL A 81 -13.34 9.85 -2.20
CA VAL A 81 -12.47 10.83 -1.56
C VAL A 81 -12.71 10.77 -0.06
N LEU A 82 -11.69 10.35 0.70
CA LEU A 82 -11.77 10.29 2.16
C LEU A 82 -11.43 11.63 2.81
N ASN A 83 -10.42 12.31 2.25
CA ASN A 83 -10.00 13.65 2.70
C ASN A 83 -9.41 14.42 1.53
N MET A 84 -9.64 15.73 1.47
CA MET A 84 -9.07 16.61 0.45
C MET A 84 -8.85 18.01 1.01
N ASN A 85 -7.66 18.55 0.77
CA ASN A 85 -7.27 19.91 1.12
C ASN A 85 -6.88 20.63 -0.17
N GLU A 86 -7.74 21.52 -0.66
CA GLU A 86 -7.57 22.28 -1.88
C GLU A 86 -6.88 23.62 -1.64
N THR A 87 -6.28 24.18 -2.70
CA THR A 87 -5.79 25.54 -2.70
C THR A 87 -6.80 26.47 -3.38
N GLU A 88 -6.65 27.79 -3.17
CA GLU A 88 -7.53 28.81 -3.78
C GLU A 88 -7.49 28.80 -5.32
N LEU A 89 -6.41 28.32 -5.92
CA LEU A 89 -6.23 28.20 -7.36
C LEU A 89 -6.64 26.83 -7.94
N GLY A 90 -7.36 26.01 -7.17
CA GLY A 90 -7.82 24.69 -7.60
C GLY A 90 -6.76 23.59 -7.56
N GLY A 91 -5.60 23.85 -6.94
CA GLY A 91 -4.60 22.83 -6.66
C GLY A 91 -4.98 21.99 -5.44
N ILE A 92 -4.32 20.86 -5.25
CA ILE A 92 -4.49 19.97 -4.13
C ILE A 92 -3.20 19.95 -3.29
N LYS A 93 -3.28 20.38 -2.03
CA LYS A 93 -2.17 20.24 -1.07
C LYS A 93 -2.02 18.80 -0.63
N GLU A 94 -3.14 18.17 -0.33
CA GLU A 94 -3.22 16.79 0.12
C GLU A 94 -4.59 16.21 -0.24
N ALA A 95 -4.61 14.97 -0.77
CA ALA A 95 -5.83 14.19 -0.96
C ALA A 95 -5.58 12.76 -0.52
N THR A 96 -6.56 12.17 0.17
CA THR A 96 -6.60 10.76 0.51
C THR A 96 -7.82 10.13 -0.15
N ILE A 97 -7.61 9.06 -0.89
CA ILE A 97 -8.60 8.43 -1.76
C ILE A 97 -8.64 6.94 -1.45
N MET A 98 -9.85 6.38 -1.42
CA MET A 98 -10.08 4.94 -1.42
C MET A 98 -10.45 4.49 -2.83
N ILE A 99 -9.74 3.51 -3.37
CA ILE A 99 -10.03 2.88 -4.65
C ILE A 99 -10.39 1.42 -4.40
N THR A 100 -11.65 1.08 -4.61
CA THR A 100 -12.19 -0.25 -4.34
C THR A 100 -12.45 -0.99 -5.64
N GLY A 101 -11.78 -2.13 -5.83
CA GLY A 101 -11.97 -2.96 -7.01
C GLY A 101 -10.98 -4.12 -7.09
N LYS A 102 -11.37 -5.16 -7.80
CA LYS A 102 -10.54 -6.36 -7.93
C LYS A 102 -9.20 -6.03 -8.60
N GLY A 103 -8.10 -6.36 -7.91
CA GLY A 103 -6.75 -6.15 -8.41
C GLY A 103 -6.32 -4.68 -8.42
N ALA A 104 -6.99 -3.80 -7.66
CA ALA A 104 -6.64 -2.38 -7.62
C ALA A 104 -5.22 -2.17 -7.09
N TYR A 105 -4.85 -2.86 -6.00
CA TYR A 105 -3.52 -2.75 -5.43
C TYR A 105 -2.44 -3.28 -6.38
N SER A 106 -2.65 -4.43 -7.02
CA SER A 106 -1.67 -5.03 -7.95
C SER A 106 -1.33 -4.11 -9.13
N ARG A 107 -2.27 -3.25 -9.53
CA ARG A 107 -2.07 -2.28 -10.63
C ARG A 107 -1.44 -0.99 -10.14
N LEU A 108 -1.87 -0.48 -9.00
CA LEU A 108 -1.51 0.85 -8.52
C LEU A 108 -0.27 0.88 -7.60
N LYS A 109 0.19 -0.26 -7.07
CA LYS A 109 1.35 -0.32 -6.16
C LYS A 109 2.62 0.34 -6.72
N PHE A 110 2.80 0.33 -8.05
CA PHE A 110 3.94 0.95 -8.71
C PHE A 110 3.79 2.46 -8.93
N GLU A 111 2.63 3.03 -8.61
CA GLU A 111 2.44 4.48 -8.68
C GLU A 111 2.97 5.22 -7.44
N SER A 112 3.39 4.48 -6.43
CA SER A 112 3.99 5.05 -5.22
C SER A 112 5.37 5.65 -5.50
N GLY A 113 5.59 6.89 -5.02
CA GLY A 113 6.85 7.60 -5.15
C GLY A 113 6.70 9.07 -5.49
N VAL A 114 7.79 9.66 -5.97
CA VAL A 114 7.87 11.08 -6.37
C VAL A 114 7.63 11.22 -7.87
N HIS A 115 6.56 11.90 -8.24
CA HIS A 115 6.26 12.28 -9.62
C HIS A 115 6.78 13.69 -9.91
N ARG A 116 7.47 13.88 -11.01
CA ARG A 116 8.08 15.15 -11.40
C ARG A 116 7.44 15.70 -12.67
N VAL A 117 7.02 16.95 -12.64
CA VAL A 117 6.49 17.67 -13.81
C VAL A 117 7.49 18.73 -14.29
N GLN A 118 7.57 18.90 -15.61
CA GLN A 118 8.28 19.96 -16.29
C GLN A 118 7.32 20.63 -17.27
N ARG A 119 6.84 21.82 -16.91
CA ARG A 119 5.96 22.64 -17.74
C ARG A 119 6.11 24.12 -17.38
N VAL A 120 5.55 24.98 -18.21
CA VAL A 120 5.31 26.36 -17.82
C VAL A 120 4.04 26.41 -16.98
N PRO A 121 4.11 26.78 -15.70
CA PRO A 121 2.92 26.87 -14.85
C PRO A 121 1.95 27.93 -15.35
N ASP A 122 0.65 27.74 -15.10
CA ASP A 122 -0.37 28.75 -15.37
C ASP A 122 -0.15 30.03 -14.55
N THR A 123 0.58 29.95 -13.45
CA THR A 123 0.96 31.06 -12.56
C THR A 123 2.21 31.81 -13.03
N GLU A 124 2.90 31.34 -14.07
CA GLU A 124 4.15 31.92 -14.57
C GLU A 124 3.91 32.85 -15.75
N SER A 125 4.17 34.15 -15.57
CA SER A 125 3.97 35.19 -16.60
C SER A 125 5.11 35.29 -17.62
N SER A 126 6.32 34.80 -17.29
CA SER A 126 7.51 34.95 -18.14
C SER A 126 7.77 33.75 -19.07
N GLY A 127 6.89 32.75 -19.07
CA GLY A 127 7.00 31.57 -19.94
C GLY A 127 8.16 30.62 -19.60
N ARG A 128 8.69 30.70 -18.39
CA ARG A 128 9.78 29.81 -17.94
C ARG A 128 9.28 28.44 -17.58
N ILE A 129 10.01 27.42 -18.01
CA ILE A 129 9.72 26.04 -17.62
C ILE A 129 10.13 25.84 -16.16
N HIS A 130 9.18 25.42 -15.32
CA HIS A 130 9.44 25.05 -13.94
C HIS A 130 9.46 23.53 -13.79
N THR A 131 10.17 23.08 -12.77
CA THR A 131 10.20 21.67 -12.36
C THR A 131 9.60 21.56 -10.97
N SER A 132 8.47 20.90 -10.87
CA SER A 132 7.76 20.69 -9.61
C SER A 132 7.55 19.19 -9.35
N THR A 133 7.24 18.83 -8.12
CA THR A 133 7.00 17.44 -7.73
C THR A 133 5.70 17.30 -6.96
N ALA A 134 5.08 16.14 -7.10
CA ALA A 134 4.03 15.66 -6.20
C ALA A 134 4.39 14.26 -5.75
N THR A 135 3.99 13.89 -4.56
CA THR A 135 4.25 12.56 -3.99
C THR A 135 2.97 11.75 -3.96
N VAL A 136 3.08 10.49 -4.28
CA VAL A 136 1.98 9.52 -4.23
C VAL A 136 2.39 8.39 -3.29
N ALA A 137 1.60 8.11 -2.28
CA ALA A 137 1.71 6.89 -1.48
C ALA A 137 0.56 5.95 -1.82
N VAL A 138 0.86 4.68 -1.99
CA VAL A 138 -0.12 3.63 -2.30
C VAL A 138 -0.03 2.57 -1.23
N LEU A 139 -1.06 2.48 -0.41
CA LEU A 139 -1.15 1.56 0.72
C LEU A 139 -2.28 0.57 0.48
N PRO A 140 -2.10 -0.72 0.83
CA PRO A 140 -3.23 -1.64 0.82
C PRO A 140 -4.20 -1.28 1.93
N GLU A 141 -5.50 -1.49 1.67
CA GLU A 141 -6.50 -1.43 2.74
C GLU A 141 -6.16 -2.48 3.80
N VAL A 142 -6.16 -2.07 5.05
CA VAL A 142 -5.94 -2.96 6.19
C VAL A 142 -7.26 -3.31 6.84
N ASP A 143 -7.38 -4.56 7.25
CA ASP A 143 -8.55 -5.05 7.96
C ASP A 143 -8.60 -4.43 9.37
N ASP A 144 -9.80 -4.35 9.93
CA ASP A 144 -10.00 -3.89 11.30
C ASP A 144 -9.22 -4.80 12.27
N VAL A 145 -8.65 -4.17 13.29
CA VAL A 145 -7.91 -4.90 14.32
C VAL A 145 -8.89 -5.71 15.18
N GLU A 146 -8.82 -7.03 15.07
CA GLU A 146 -9.53 -7.93 15.96
C GLU A 146 -8.56 -8.51 17.00
N VAL A 147 -8.91 -8.37 18.29
CA VAL A 147 -8.12 -8.93 19.38
C VAL A 147 -8.85 -10.10 20.00
N GLU A 148 -8.40 -11.29 19.65
CA GLU A 148 -8.82 -12.53 20.34
C GLU A 148 -7.90 -12.80 21.53
N ILE A 149 -8.50 -12.95 22.71
CA ILE A 149 -7.76 -13.27 23.93
C ILE A 149 -8.00 -14.74 24.28
N ASN A 150 -6.96 -15.54 24.15
CA ASN A 150 -7.00 -16.93 24.57
C ASN A 150 -6.87 -17.01 26.11
N PRO A 151 -7.84 -17.62 26.82
CA PRO A 151 -7.75 -17.75 28.27
C PRO A 151 -6.49 -18.49 28.78
N ALA A 152 -5.89 -19.38 27.95
CA ALA A 152 -4.67 -20.09 28.30
C ALA A 152 -3.43 -19.16 28.36
N ASP A 153 -3.47 -18.03 27.71
CA ASP A 153 -2.38 -17.04 27.68
C ASP A 153 -2.48 -16.02 28.81
N LEU A 154 -3.45 -16.19 29.72
CA LEU A 154 -3.68 -15.30 30.84
C LEU A 154 -3.20 -15.90 32.14
N LYS A 155 -2.37 -15.17 32.84
CA LYS A 155 -2.07 -15.41 34.26
C LYS A 155 -2.91 -14.46 35.10
N VAL A 156 -3.79 -15.04 35.94
CA VAL A 156 -4.67 -14.28 36.83
C VAL A 156 -4.21 -14.44 38.27
N ASP A 157 -3.79 -13.38 38.89
CA ASP A 157 -3.39 -13.35 40.31
C ASP A 157 -4.41 -12.53 41.10
N THR A 158 -4.74 -13.01 42.30
CA THR A 158 -5.56 -12.27 43.27
C THR A 158 -4.68 -11.66 44.34
N PHE A 159 -5.01 -10.46 44.77
CA PHE A 159 -4.26 -9.79 45.84
C PHE A 159 -5.18 -8.90 46.70
N ARG A 160 -4.66 -8.39 47.78
CA ARG A 160 -5.42 -7.51 48.68
C ARG A 160 -5.40 -6.09 48.12
N SER A 161 -6.58 -5.49 48.10
CA SER A 161 -6.69 -4.08 47.65
C SER A 161 -5.87 -3.16 48.54
N SER A 162 -5.20 -2.17 47.94
CA SER A 162 -4.47 -1.12 48.66
C SER A 162 -5.34 0.14 48.74
N GLY A 163 -5.40 0.77 49.92
CA GLY A 163 -6.11 2.02 50.11
C GLY A 163 -6.64 2.22 51.52
N ALA A 164 -7.15 3.44 51.82
CA ALA A 164 -7.80 3.75 53.09
C ALA A 164 -9.15 3.01 53.15
N GLY A 165 -9.27 2.01 54.02
CA GLY A 165 -10.50 1.25 54.16
C GLY A 165 -10.52 0.38 55.41
N GLY A 166 -11.72 -0.08 55.80
CA GLY A 166 -11.98 -0.90 56.96
C GLY A 166 -11.55 -2.37 56.83
N GLN A 167 -12.04 -3.25 57.76
CA GLN A 167 -11.64 -4.66 57.86
C GLN A 167 -11.76 -5.46 56.55
N HIS A 168 -12.64 -5.10 55.61
CA HIS A 168 -12.85 -5.80 54.37
C HIS A 168 -11.64 -5.73 53.42
N ILE A 169 -11.06 -4.52 53.26
CA ILE A 169 -9.89 -4.26 52.40
C ILE A 169 -8.66 -5.05 52.85
N ASN A 170 -8.50 -5.14 54.21
CA ASN A 170 -7.32 -5.77 54.80
C ASN A 170 -7.41 -7.33 54.87
N LYS A 171 -8.61 -7.91 54.74
CA LYS A 171 -8.82 -9.33 54.93
C LYS A 171 -9.18 -10.09 53.62
N THR A 172 -9.76 -9.41 52.64
CA THR A 172 -10.30 -10.09 51.45
C THR A 172 -9.41 -9.76 50.21
N GLU A 173 -9.02 -10.79 49.48
CA GLU A 173 -8.24 -10.68 48.22
C GLU A 173 -9.22 -10.46 47.06
N SER A 174 -9.83 -9.30 47.01
CA SER A 174 -10.79 -8.93 45.98
C SER A 174 -10.14 -8.28 44.75
N ALA A 175 -8.91 -7.76 44.85
CA ALA A 175 -8.21 -7.18 43.72
C ALA A 175 -7.67 -8.26 42.79
N ILE A 176 -7.71 -7.95 41.50
CA ILE A 176 -7.31 -8.84 40.40
C ILE A 176 -6.18 -8.19 39.62
N ARG A 177 -5.15 -8.99 39.34
CA ARG A 177 -4.10 -8.69 38.35
C ARG A 177 -4.17 -9.73 37.25
N ILE A 178 -4.27 -9.28 35.99
CA ILE A 178 -4.21 -10.14 34.82
C ILE A 178 -2.96 -9.77 34.03
N THR A 179 -2.15 -10.80 33.76
CA THR A 179 -0.97 -10.68 32.91
C THR A 179 -1.22 -11.47 31.62
N HIS A 180 -1.12 -10.83 30.49
CA HIS A 180 -1.12 -11.50 29.20
C HIS A 180 0.30 -11.97 28.89
N ILE A 181 0.54 -13.26 28.94
CA ILE A 181 1.87 -13.88 28.89
C ILE A 181 2.62 -13.53 27.60
N PRO A 182 2.00 -13.63 26.39
CA PRO A 182 2.73 -13.39 25.15
C PRO A 182 3.22 -11.93 24.98
N THR A 183 2.43 -10.95 25.43
CA THR A 183 2.76 -9.52 25.26
C THR A 183 3.37 -8.89 26.50
N GLY A 184 3.28 -9.55 27.66
CA GLY A 184 3.71 -8.99 28.93
C GLY A 184 2.82 -7.86 29.48
N VAL A 185 1.69 -7.57 28.85
CA VAL A 185 0.75 -6.53 29.30
C VAL A 185 0.12 -6.95 30.62
N VAL A 186 0.18 -6.03 31.59
CA VAL A 186 -0.39 -6.24 32.92
C VAL A 186 -1.49 -5.22 33.17
N VAL A 187 -2.62 -5.69 33.69
CA VAL A 187 -3.72 -4.87 34.17
C VAL A 187 -4.11 -5.25 35.57
N GLU A 188 -4.49 -4.25 36.36
CA GLU A 188 -4.95 -4.44 37.74
C GLU A 188 -6.29 -3.75 37.93
N CYS A 189 -7.19 -4.41 38.66
CA CYS A 189 -8.48 -3.85 39.01
C CYS A 189 -8.79 -4.14 40.47
N GLN A 190 -9.10 -3.07 41.23
CA GLN A 190 -9.45 -3.15 42.65
C GLN A 190 -10.61 -2.22 43.01
N THR A 191 -11.41 -1.80 42.03
CA THR A 191 -12.46 -0.79 42.19
C THR A 191 -13.67 -1.29 42.97
N GLU A 192 -13.97 -2.57 42.80
CA GLU A 192 -15.17 -3.20 43.36
C GLU A 192 -14.85 -4.11 44.56
N ARG A 193 -15.86 -4.35 45.41
CA ARG A 193 -15.72 -5.31 46.52
C ARG A 193 -15.80 -6.78 46.04
N SER A 194 -16.38 -6.99 44.87
CA SER A 194 -16.54 -8.30 44.25
C SER A 194 -15.34 -8.66 43.37
N GLN A 195 -14.69 -9.76 43.66
CA GLN A 195 -13.60 -10.32 42.84
C GLN A 195 -14.04 -10.63 41.41
N ILE A 196 -15.29 -11.08 41.23
CA ILE A 196 -15.85 -11.41 39.91
C ILE A 196 -15.96 -10.12 39.06
N GLN A 197 -16.50 -9.05 39.65
CA GLN A 197 -16.64 -7.77 38.93
C GLN A 197 -15.28 -7.16 38.60
N ASN A 198 -14.31 -7.23 39.53
CA ASN A 198 -12.93 -6.81 39.26
C ASN A 198 -12.30 -7.61 38.11
N ARG A 199 -12.55 -8.91 38.03
CA ARG A 199 -12.06 -9.77 36.94
C ARG A 199 -12.67 -9.37 35.60
N GLU A 200 -13.97 -9.15 35.54
CA GLU A 200 -14.65 -8.70 34.31
C GLU A 200 -14.13 -7.33 33.84
N THR A 201 -13.97 -6.40 34.77
CA THR A 201 -13.42 -5.08 34.48
C THR A 201 -11.96 -5.17 34.03
N ALA A 202 -11.14 -5.96 34.71
CA ALA A 202 -9.74 -6.18 34.30
C ALA A 202 -9.65 -6.82 32.89
N MET A 203 -10.54 -7.74 32.55
CA MET A 203 -10.61 -8.31 31.20
C MET A 203 -10.97 -7.29 30.14
N LYS A 204 -11.90 -6.38 30.44
CA LYS A 204 -12.23 -5.26 29.51
C LYS A 204 -11.04 -4.33 29.34
N MET A 205 -10.36 -3.98 30.45
CA MET A 205 -9.15 -3.14 30.41
C MET A 205 -8.03 -3.82 29.63
N LEU A 206 -7.82 -5.12 29.78
CA LEU A 206 -6.83 -5.87 29.04
C LEU A 206 -7.13 -5.85 27.54
N ARG A 207 -8.39 -6.11 27.17
CA ARG A 207 -8.81 -6.07 25.74
C ARG A 207 -8.56 -4.71 25.12
N SER A 208 -8.91 -3.63 25.83
CA SER A 208 -8.66 -2.26 25.35
C SER A 208 -7.17 -1.98 25.17
N LYS A 209 -6.32 -2.39 26.13
CA LYS A 209 -4.86 -2.20 26.02
C LYS A 209 -4.23 -2.99 24.88
N LEU A 210 -4.66 -4.24 24.70
CA LEU A 210 -4.16 -5.07 23.60
C LEU A 210 -4.61 -4.54 22.24
N TYR A 211 -5.86 -4.08 22.15
CA TYR A 211 -6.37 -3.40 20.94
C TYR A 211 -5.56 -2.13 20.61
N GLU A 212 -5.31 -1.29 21.61
CA GLU A 212 -4.53 -0.06 21.46
C GLU A 212 -3.09 -0.36 21.01
N ALA A 213 -2.46 -1.37 21.61
CA ALA A 213 -1.10 -1.78 21.24
C ALA A 213 -1.02 -2.32 19.81
N GLU A 214 -1.99 -3.14 19.37
CA GLU A 214 -2.01 -3.67 18.00
C GLU A 214 -2.33 -2.56 16.98
N LEU A 215 -3.24 -1.64 17.32
CA LEU A 215 -3.55 -0.48 16.49
C LEU A 215 -2.32 0.45 16.34
N GLU A 216 -1.57 0.67 17.42
CA GLU A 216 -0.33 1.47 17.38
C GLU A 216 0.73 0.82 16.50
N LYS A 217 0.89 -0.51 16.61
CA LYS A 217 1.80 -1.28 15.77
C LYS A 217 1.42 -1.16 14.28
N GLN A 218 0.14 -1.39 13.95
CA GLN A 218 -0.37 -1.25 12.58
C GLN A 218 -0.15 0.17 12.03
N ASN A 219 -0.45 1.18 12.82
CA ASN A 219 -0.22 2.58 12.43
C ASN A 219 1.28 2.88 12.22
N SER A 220 2.16 2.32 13.04
CA SER A 220 3.60 2.47 12.89
C SER A 220 4.13 1.80 11.62
N GLU A 221 3.64 0.61 11.30
CA GLU A 221 3.98 -0.10 10.05
C GLU A 221 3.50 0.68 8.82
N LEU A 222 2.27 1.19 8.82
CA LEU A 222 1.74 2.04 7.75
C LEU A 222 2.52 3.35 7.61
N ALA A 223 2.89 4.00 8.72
CA ALA A 223 3.69 5.21 8.70
C ALA A 223 5.10 4.96 8.12
N SER A 224 5.72 3.82 8.47
CA SER A 224 7.00 3.39 7.92
C SER A 224 6.91 3.11 6.43
N ALA A 225 5.90 2.36 5.99
CA ALA A 225 5.65 2.07 4.58
C ALA A 225 5.43 3.36 3.77
N ARG A 226 4.59 4.27 4.27
CA ARG A 226 4.37 5.59 3.66
C ARG A 226 5.67 6.38 3.55
N LYS A 227 6.46 6.44 4.61
CA LYS A 227 7.72 7.18 4.62
C LYS A 227 8.73 6.61 3.62
N SER A 228 8.82 5.29 3.48
CA SER A 228 9.72 4.64 2.52
C SER A 228 9.30 4.92 1.06
N GLN A 229 8.00 5.00 0.78
CA GLN A 229 7.49 5.27 -0.56
C GLN A 229 7.69 6.73 -1.01
N VAL A 230 7.47 7.68 -0.10
CA VAL A 230 7.44 9.12 -0.42
C VAL A 230 8.83 9.76 -0.32
N GLY A 231 9.74 9.18 0.49
CA GLY A 231 11.07 9.75 0.72
C GLY A 231 11.00 11.16 1.28
N SER A 232 11.84 12.07 0.76
CA SER A 232 11.83 13.49 1.07
C SER A 232 10.91 14.33 0.17
N GLY A 233 10.39 13.75 -0.92
CA GLY A 233 9.67 14.47 -1.97
C GLY A 233 10.55 15.35 -2.85
N ASP A 234 11.86 15.21 -2.78
CA ASP A 234 12.82 15.98 -3.58
C ASP A 234 12.76 15.59 -5.06
N ARG A 235 13.12 16.54 -5.93
CA ARG A 235 13.16 16.37 -7.39
C ARG A 235 14.12 15.28 -7.86
N SER A 236 15.10 14.92 -7.04
CA SER A 236 16.09 13.87 -7.32
C SER A 236 15.50 12.46 -7.18
N GLU A 237 14.55 12.26 -6.28
CA GLU A 237 13.93 10.97 -5.93
C GLU A 237 12.82 10.52 -6.90
N LYS A 238 12.70 11.21 -8.03
CA LYS A 238 11.64 10.96 -9.01
C LYS A 238 11.59 9.51 -9.51
N ILE A 239 10.41 8.92 -9.48
CA ILE A 239 10.12 7.66 -10.18
C ILE A 239 9.73 7.92 -11.63
N ARG A 240 8.97 9.02 -11.89
CA ARG A 240 8.43 9.35 -13.22
C ARG A 240 8.54 10.84 -13.50
N THR A 241 8.82 11.19 -14.76
CA THR A 241 8.85 12.57 -15.21
C THR A 241 7.83 12.81 -16.31
N TYR A 242 7.01 13.84 -16.16
CA TYR A 242 6.04 14.34 -17.11
C TYR A 242 6.62 15.60 -17.76
N ASN A 243 7.10 15.49 -18.98
CA ASN A 243 7.72 16.60 -19.74
C ASN A 243 6.74 17.08 -20.79
N PHE A 244 6.01 18.14 -20.46
CA PHE A 244 5.00 18.74 -21.35
C PHE A 244 5.60 19.35 -22.63
N PRO A 245 6.71 20.14 -22.58
CA PRO A 245 7.34 20.66 -23.78
C PRO A 245 7.76 19.60 -24.80
N GLN A 246 8.11 18.39 -24.33
CA GLN A 246 8.50 17.28 -25.19
C GLN A 246 7.35 16.32 -25.47
N GLY A 247 6.17 16.51 -24.86
CA GLY A 247 5.05 15.56 -24.95
C GLY A 247 5.38 14.17 -24.45
N ARG A 248 6.35 14.02 -23.52
CA ARG A 248 6.96 12.77 -23.13
C ARG A 248 6.80 12.50 -21.63
N ILE A 249 6.44 11.25 -21.31
CA ILE A 249 6.45 10.71 -19.95
C ILE A 249 7.55 9.65 -19.89
N THR A 250 8.39 9.71 -18.87
CA THR A 250 9.48 8.73 -18.68
C THR A 250 9.41 8.14 -17.28
N ASP A 251 9.26 6.84 -17.18
CA ASP A 251 9.45 6.10 -15.93
C ASP A 251 10.93 5.72 -15.80
N HIS A 252 11.57 6.23 -14.75
CA HIS A 252 13.01 6.09 -14.57
C HIS A 252 13.42 4.73 -14.01
N ARG A 253 12.49 3.96 -13.45
CA ARG A 253 12.77 2.63 -12.89
C ARG A 253 13.05 1.60 -13.97
N ILE A 254 12.34 1.71 -15.08
CA ILE A 254 12.47 0.78 -16.23
C ILE A 254 12.98 1.47 -17.51
N GLY A 255 13.24 2.78 -17.45
CA GLY A 255 13.71 3.56 -18.60
C GLY A 255 12.69 3.70 -19.74
N LEU A 256 11.41 3.35 -19.51
CA LEU A 256 10.36 3.43 -20.52
C LEU A 256 9.92 4.87 -20.73
N SER A 257 9.81 5.27 -21.98
CA SER A 257 9.27 6.59 -22.37
C SER A 257 8.06 6.43 -23.28
N MET A 258 7.00 7.15 -22.94
CA MET A 258 5.76 7.23 -23.73
C MET A 258 5.58 8.66 -24.23
N PHE A 259 4.98 8.79 -25.40
CA PHE A 259 4.61 10.09 -25.98
C PHE A 259 3.09 10.16 -25.97
N GLN A 260 2.44 11.20 -25.59
CA GLN A 260 0.99 11.41 -25.40
C GLN A 260 0.65 11.68 -23.91
N VAL A 261 1.23 12.76 -23.39
CA VAL A 261 1.02 13.20 -22.00
C VAL A 261 -0.47 13.35 -21.67
N ASP A 262 -1.25 13.90 -22.61
CA ASP A 262 -2.69 14.15 -22.40
C ASP A 262 -3.49 12.85 -22.26
N GLU A 263 -3.19 11.84 -23.08
CA GLU A 263 -3.86 10.54 -22.98
C GLU A 263 -3.54 9.85 -21.65
N PHE A 264 -2.29 9.92 -21.25
CA PHE A 264 -1.83 9.37 -19.97
C PHE A 264 -2.53 10.05 -18.79
N LEU A 265 -2.56 11.39 -18.76
CA LEU A 265 -3.24 12.17 -17.72
C LEU A 265 -4.78 12.00 -17.75
N ASN A 266 -5.33 11.52 -18.83
CA ASN A 266 -6.73 11.11 -18.94
C ASN A 266 -6.96 9.63 -18.59
N GLY A 267 -6.03 9.02 -17.82
CA GLY A 267 -6.17 7.67 -17.28
C GLY A 267 -5.68 6.57 -18.23
N GLY A 268 -4.82 6.87 -19.21
CA GLY A 268 -4.18 5.89 -20.08
C GLY A 268 -2.92 5.25 -19.49
N LEU A 269 -3.02 4.63 -18.30
CA LEU A 269 -1.86 4.12 -17.57
C LEU A 269 -1.51 2.66 -17.89
N ASP A 270 -2.36 1.94 -18.60
CA ASP A 270 -2.25 0.49 -18.73
C ASP A 270 -0.90 0.02 -19.27
N GLU A 271 -0.42 0.60 -20.36
CA GLU A 271 0.85 0.21 -20.97
C GLU A 271 2.04 0.37 -20.01
N MET A 272 2.08 1.48 -19.27
CA MET A 272 3.14 1.74 -18.28
C MET A 272 3.05 0.76 -17.11
N ILE A 273 1.85 0.52 -16.59
CA ILE A 273 1.62 -0.40 -15.48
C ILE A 273 1.95 -1.83 -15.89
N ASP A 274 1.58 -2.25 -17.09
CA ASP A 274 1.89 -3.59 -17.60
C ASP A 274 3.39 -3.80 -17.76
N ALA A 275 4.11 -2.80 -18.25
CA ALA A 275 5.57 -2.83 -18.35
C ALA A 275 6.24 -2.91 -16.97
N LEU A 276 5.75 -2.16 -15.98
CA LEU A 276 6.25 -2.20 -14.60
C LEU A 276 5.97 -3.56 -13.93
N ASN A 277 4.78 -4.13 -14.15
CA ASN A 277 4.46 -5.47 -13.67
C ASN A 277 5.36 -6.54 -14.31
N ALA A 278 5.64 -6.42 -15.61
CA ALA A 278 6.55 -7.35 -16.30
C ALA A 278 7.99 -7.25 -15.75
N ALA A 279 8.47 -6.03 -15.52
CA ALA A 279 9.79 -5.80 -14.94
C ALA A 279 9.91 -6.34 -13.51
N ASP A 280 8.89 -6.14 -12.66
CA ASP A 280 8.85 -6.67 -11.28
C ASP A 280 8.88 -8.21 -11.27
N ARG A 281 8.10 -8.85 -12.15
CA ARG A 281 8.11 -10.31 -12.30
C ARG A 281 9.47 -10.83 -12.76
N ALA A 282 10.08 -10.16 -13.73
CA ALA A 282 11.42 -10.53 -14.21
C ALA A 282 12.49 -10.40 -13.12
N ALA A 283 12.42 -9.34 -12.31
CA ALA A 283 13.32 -9.15 -11.18
C ALA A 283 13.17 -10.27 -10.13
N LYS A 284 11.94 -10.62 -9.75
CA LYS A 284 11.66 -11.71 -8.80
C LYS A 284 12.15 -13.06 -9.29
N LEU A 285 12.02 -13.35 -10.59
CA LEU A 285 12.56 -14.58 -11.17
C LEU A 285 14.09 -14.63 -11.13
N SER A 286 14.76 -13.49 -11.26
CA SER A 286 16.24 -13.42 -11.22
C SER A 286 16.83 -13.50 -9.80
N GLU A 287 16.01 -13.29 -8.75
CA GLU A 287 16.44 -13.44 -7.35
C GLU A 287 16.31 -14.89 -6.84
N GLU A 288 15.51 -15.73 -7.53
CA GLU A 288 15.32 -17.15 -7.18
C GLU A 288 16.31 -18.10 -7.88
N ASP A 289 17.03 -17.64 -8.91
CA ASP A 289 18.10 -18.37 -9.60
C ASP A 289 19.47 -18.09 -8.90
#